data_9288a1f647387480fc94efbbca53827c
#
_entry.id   9288a1f647387480fc94efbbca53827c
#
_cell.length_a   1.000
_cell.length_b   1.000
_cell.length_c   1.000
_cell.angle_alpha   90.00
_cell.angle_beta   90.00
_cell.angle_gamma   90.00
#
_symmetry.space_group_name_H-M   'P 1'
#
loop_
_entity.id
_entity.type
_entity.pdbx_description
1 polymer ?
#
loop_
_entity_poly.entity_id
_entity_poly.type
_entity_poly.pdbx_seq_one_letter_code
_entity_poly.pdbx_strand_id
1 'polypeptide(L)'
;MAEHPPDPDQAPEANVLDRRVRFSTREATLDFARGLALDLRQGDVVLLDGDLGAGKSEIARAMIRALAGEPVEVPSPTFTLVQRYDTDYCPITHADLYRIDHPEDLAELGLEEAGDLGVLIVEWPFRAGEGYLPPSALLVRIDDEGGERRALHLTSPDEGWRHRLAKLLDPA
;
A
#
# COMPACT_ATOMS: atom_id res chain seq x y z
N MET A 1 -10.01 35.95 10.43
CA MET A 1 -10.14 35.16 9.20
C MET A 1 -11.17 34.09 9.49
N ALA A 2 -12.32 34.18 8.84
CA ALA A 2 -13.37 33.18 9.03
C ALA A 2 -13.00 31.94 8.20
N GLU A 3 -12.79 30.83 8.85
CA GLU A 3 -12.71 29.53 8.19
C GLU A 3 -14.05 29.29 7.47
N HIS A 4 -13.94 29.12 6.16
CA HIS A 4 -15.09 28.75 5.35
C HIS A 4 -15.50 27.33 5.75
N PRO A 5 -16.75 27.06 6.13
CA PRO A 5 -17.16 25.70 6.43
C PRO A 5 -16.98 24.84 5.16
N PRO A 6 -16.59 23.56 5.32
CA PRO A 6 -16.44 22.67 4.18
C PRO A 6 -17.77 22.60 3.41
N ASP A 7 -17.66 22.63 2.09
CA ASP A 7 -18.77 22.54 1.16
C ASP A 7 -19.54 21.23 1.41
N PRO A 8 -20.84 21.28 1.76
CA PRO A 8 -21.64 20.09 2.04
C PRO A 8 -21.84 19.18 0.81
N ASP A 9 -21.46 19.63 -0.39
CA ASP A 9 -21.55 18.85 -1.64
C ASP A 9 -20.22 18.07 -1.96
N GLN A 10 -19.19 18.21 -1.14
CA GLN A 10 -18.03 17.32 -1.20
C GLN A 10 -18.29 16.09 -0.33
N ALA A 11 -19.23 15.25 -0.75
CA ALA A 11 -19.28 13.88 -0.29
C ALA A 11 -17.90 13.24 -0.61
N PRO A 12 -17.28 12.47 0.32
CA PRO A 12 -16.05 11.78 0.02
C PRO A 12 -16.29 10.96 -1.26
N GLU A 13 -15.43 11.14 -2.27
CA GLU A 13 -15.56 10.41 -3.52
C GLU A 13 -15.69 8.92 -3.18
N ALA A 14 -16.81 8.34 -3.59
CA ALA A 14 -17.11 6.95 -3.27
C ALA A 14 -15.99 6.08 -3.87
N ASN A 15 -15.39 5.21 -3.06
CA ASN A 15 -14.40 4.27 -3.55
C ASN A 15 -15.00 3.44 -4.71
N VAL A 16 -14.38 3.52 -5.86
CA VAL A 16 -14.78 2.75 -7.05
C VAL A 16 -14.34 1.30 -6.91
N LEU A 17 -13.18 1.08 -6.28
CA LEU A 17 -12.76 -0.22 -5.79
C LEU A 17 -13.07 -0.31 -4.29
N ASP A 18 -13.87 -1.30 -3.91
CA ASP A 18 -14.18 -1.64 -2.51
C ASP A 18 -14.40 -3.15 -2.44
N ARG A 19 -13.36 -3.90 -2.06
CA ARG A 19 -13.37 -5.36 -2.07
C ARG A 19 -12.69 -5.92 -0.84
N ARG A 20 -13.38 -6.86 -0.19
CA ARG A 20 -12.84 -7.62 0.94
C ARG A 20 -12.61 -9.07 0.55
N VAL A 21 -11.39 -9.56 0.75
CA VAL A 21 -10.97 -10.93 0.47
C VAL A 21 -10.45 -11.56 1.76
N ARG A 22 -10.85 -12.80 2.02
CA ARG A 22 -10.42 -13.54 3.22
C ARG A 22 -9.54 -14.73 2.85
N PHE A 23 -8.54 -14.94 3.68
CA PHE A 23 -7.58 -16.03 3.53
C PHE A 23 -7.50 -16.85 4.82
N SER A 24 -7.50 -18.16 4.69
CA SER A 24 -7.44 -19.09 5.82
C SER A 24 -6.03 -19.41 6.27
N THR A 25 -5.03 -19.17 5.42
CA THR A 25 -3.61 -19.44 5.69
C THR A 25 -2.75 -18.24 5.38
N ARG A 26 -1.59 -18.16 6.06
CA ARG A 26 -0.58 -17.15 5.79
C ARG A 26 -0.10 -17.23 4.33
N GLU A 27 0.15 -18.44 3.81
CA GLU A 27 0.64 -18.61 2.44
C GLU A 27 -0.36 -18.10 1.40
N ALA A 28 -1.66 -18.35 1.57
CA ALA A 28 -2.69 -17.82 0.68
C ALA A 28 -2.74 -16.29 0.67
N THR A 29 -2.52 -15.65 1.82
CA THR A 29 -2.40 -14.19 1.91
C THR A 29 -1.19 -13.68 1.12
N LEU A 30 -0.04 -14.35 1.26
CA LEU A 30 1.19 -13.95 0.57
C LEU A 30 1.13 -14.23 -0.93
N ASP A 31 0.46 -15.32 -1.36
CA ASP A 31 0.23 -15.59 -2.79
C ASP A 31 -0.64 -14.52 -3.43
N PHE A 32 -1.67 -14.07 -2.73
CA PHE A 32 -2.48 -12.95 -3.19
C PHE A 32 -1.64 -11.67 -3.31
N ALA A 33 -0.79 -11.38 -2.32
CA ALA A 33 0.10 -10.21 -2.35
C ALA A 33 1.09 -10.27 -3.53
N ARG A 34 1.62 -11.45 -3.86
CA ARG A 34 2.47 -11.66 -5.05
C ARG A 34 1.69 -11.39 -6.34
N GLY A 35 0.44 -11.92 -6.42
CA GLY A 35 -0.44 -11.65 -7.56
C GLY A 35 -0.75 -10.17 -7.73
N LEU A 36 -1.07 -9.48 -6.65
CA LEU A 36 -1.28 -8.03 -6.64
C LEU A 36 -0.04 -7.27 -7.16
N ALA A 37 1.15 -7.68 -6.73
CA ALA A 37 2.39 -7.05 -7.15
C ALA A 37 2.61 -7.12 -8.66
N LEU A 38 2.24 -8.22 -9.30
CA LEU A 38 2.42 -8.40 -10.75
C LEU A 38 1.54 -7.46 -11.61
N ASP A 39 0.50 -6.89 -11.01
CA ASP A 39 -0.36 -5.89 -11.66
C ASP A 39 0.10 -4.44 -11.41
N LEU A 40 1.15 -4.23 -10.59
CA LEU A 40 1.69 -2.91 -10.31
C LEU A 40 2.48 -2.34 -11.49
N ARG A 41 2.43 -1.02 -11.60
CA ARG A 41 3.09 -0.24 -12.65
C ARG A 41 3.87 0.91 -12.03
N GLN A 42 4.80 1.46 -12.79
CA GLN A 42 5.44 2.73 -12.44
C GLN A 42 4.37 3.80 -12.18
N GLY A 43 4.53 4.52 -11.08
CA GLY A 43 3.57 5.52 -10.62
C GLY A 43 2.55 4.99 -9.61
N ASP A 44 2.49 3.69 -9.38
CA ASP A 44 1.55 3.11 -8.42
C ASP A 44 2.03 3.29 -6.97
N VAL A 45 1.06 3.63 -6.11
CA VAL A 45 1.26 3.73 -4.67
C VAL A 45 0.32 2.74 -3.97
N VAL A 46 0.89 1.88 -3.13
CA VAL A 46 0.15 0.92 -2.32
C VAL A 46 0.37 1.26 -0.84
N LEU A 47 -0.73 1.43 -0.13
CA LEU A 47 -0.76 1.77 1.29
C LEU A 47 -1.19 0.55 2.09
N LEU A 48 -0.33 0.10 3.01
CA LEU A 48 -0.59 -1.06 3.86
C LEU A 48 -0.94 -0.59 5.27
N ASP A 49 -2.19 -0.75 5.65
CA ASP A 49 -2.72 -0.40 6.96
C ASP A 49 -3.15 -1.65 7.73
N GLY A 50 -3.14 -1.57 9.05
CA GLY A 50 -3.54 -2.64 9.94
C GLY A 50 -2.80 -2.55 11.27
N ASP A 51 -3.29 -3.29 12.27
CA ASP A 51 -2.70 -3.29 13.60
C ASP A 51 -1.26 -3.83 13.60
N LEU A 52 -0.54 -3.56 14.69
CA LEU A 52 0.78 -4.13 14.91
C LEU A 52 0.70 -5.67 14.85
N GLY A 53 1.56 -6.29 14.05
CA GLY A 53 1.55 -7.74 13.84
C GLY A 53 0.51 -8.27 12.86
N ALA A 54 -0.27 -7.41 12.20
CA ALA A 54 -1.26 -7.85 11.19
C ALA A 54 -0.63 -8.49 9.95
N GLY A 55 0.66 -8.20 9.66
CA GLY A 55 1.38 -8.80 8.53
C GLY A 55 1.75 -7.81 7.42
N LYS A 56 1.71 -6.50 7.68
CA LYS A 56 2.06 -5.46 6.70
C LYS A 56 3.44 -5.69 6.07
N SER A 57 4.46 -5.89 6.90
CA SER A 57 5.84 -6.09 6.43
C SER A 57 6.01 -7.40 5.67
N GLU A 58 5.29 -8.45 6.01
CA GLU A 58 5.32 -9.71 5.27
C GLU A 58 4.69 -9.57 3.88
N ILE A 59 3.56 -8.85 3.80
CA ILE A 59 2.90 -8.54 2.54
C ILE A 59 3.80 -7.66 1.67
N ALA A 60 4.36 -6.57 2.22
CA ALA A 60 5.31 -5.72 1.50
C ALA A 60 6.49 -6.52 0.95
N ARG A 61 7.06 -7.38 1.76
CA ARG A 61 8.19 -8.26 1.38
C ARG A 61 7.84 -9.22 0.25
N ALA A 62 6.65 -9.82 0.31
CA ALA A 62 6.16 -10.70 -0.74
C ALA A 62 5.96 -9.96 -2.06
N MET A 63 5.41 -8.74 -2.01
CA MET A 63 5.22 -7.87 -3.17
C MET A 63 6.55 -7.47 -3.80
N ILE A 64 7.51 -6.99 -2.99
CA ILE A 64 8.83 -6.55 -3.47
C ILE A 64 9.58 -7.69 -4.14
N ARG A 65 9.59 -8.89 -3.55
CA ARG A 65 10.23 -10.07 -4.15
C ARG A 65 9.58 -10.49 -5.46
N ALA A 66 8.26 -10.40 -5.57
CA ALA A 66 7.55 -10.69 -6.80
C ALA A 66 7.90 -9.69 -7.91
N LEU A 67 8.00 -8.40 -7.58
CA LEU A 67 8.38 -7.33 -8.52
C LEU A 67 9.85 -7.42 -8.94
N ALA A 68 10.74 -7.76 -8.02
CA ALA A 68 12.17 -7.90 -8.30
C ALA A 68 12.48 -9.10 -9.21
N GLY A 69 11.62 -10.12 -9.22
CA GLY A 69 11.79 -11.33 -10.03
C GLY A 69 12.97 -12.22 -9.59
N GLU A 70 13.68 -11.84 -8.53
CA GLU A 70 14.84 -12.56 -7.97
C GLU A 70 14.73 -12.66 -6.45
N PRO A 71 15.40 -13.62 -5.82
CA PRO A 71 15.52 -13.66 -4.37
C PRO A 71 16.28 -12.43 -3.88
N VAL A 72 15.58 -11.48 -3.31
CA VAL A 72 16.13 -10.26 -2.75
C VAL A 72 15.90 -10.25 -1.24
N GLU A 73 16.91 -9.83 -0.50
CA GLU A 73 16.75 -9.59 0.93
C GLU A 73 15.94 -8.32 1.13
N VAL A 74 14.79 -8.43 1.81
CA VAL A 74 13.90 -7.31 2.09
C VAL A 74 13.78 -7.15 3.61
N PRO A 75 14.69 -6.39 4.24
CA PRO A 75 14.55 -6.05 5.65
C PRO A 75 13.37 -5.11 5.86
N SER A 76 12.78 -5.13 7.05
CA SER A 76 11.78 -4.14 7.42
C SER A 76 12.44 -2.76 7.53
N PRO A 77 11.88 -1.70 6.93
CA PRO A 77 12.43 -0.34 7.01
C PRO A 77 12.05 0.38 8.31
N THR A 78 11.62 -0.33 9.36
CA THR A 78 11.18 0.26 10.64
C THR A 78 12.22 1.22 11.24
N PHE A 79 13.51 0.95 11.07
CA PHE A 79 14.59 1.79 11.59
C PHE A 79 15.17 2.75 10.55
N THR A 80 15.16 2.36 9.28
CA THR A 80 15.69 3.17 8.17
C THR A 80 14.65 4.07 7.55
N LEU A 81 13.37 3.87 7.88
CA LEU A 81 12.16 4.52 7.36
C LEU A 81 11.91 4.25 5.88
N VAL A 82 12.93 4.20 5.04
CA VAL A 82 12.82 3.99 3.59
C VAL A 82 13.91 3.02 3.12
N GLN A 83 13.52 2.05 2.30
CA GLN A 83 14.41 1.16 1.54
C GLN A 83 14.08 1.26 0.06
N ARG A 84 15.10 1.26 -0.80
CA ARG A 84 14.94 1.32 -2.25
C ARG A 84 15.54 0.07 -2.89
N TYR A 85 14.85 -0.42 -3.92
CA TYR A 85 15.24 -1.61 -4.68
C TYR A 85 15.23 -1.25 -6.16
N ASP A 86 16.36 -1.44 -6.81
CA ASP A 86 16.43 -1.32 -8.26
C ASP A 86 15.99 -2.64 -8.89
N THR A 87 15.12 -2.58 -9.88
CA THR A 87 14.66 -3.73 -10.65
C THR A 87 14.77 -3.44 -12.14
N ASP A 88 14.69 -4.47 -12.96
CA ASP A 88 14.72 -4.31 -14.42
C ASP A 88 13.52 -3.54 -14.97
N TYR A 89 12.43 -3.48 -14.22
CA TYR A 89 11.20 -2.80 -14.65
C TYR A 89 11.16 -1.34 -14.19
N CYS A 90 11.16 -1.10 -12.89
CA CYS A 90 11.18 0.25 -12.30
C CYS A 90 11.68 0.18 -10.84
N PRO A 91 12.16 1.28 -10.27
CA PRO A 91 12.53 1.32 -8.87
C PRO A 91 11.35 0.99 -7.96
N ILE A 92 11.61 0.34 -6.85
CA ILE A 92 10.63 0.11 -5.79
C ILE A 92 11.11 0.84 -4.55
N THR A 93 10.23 1.62 -3.94
CA THR A 93 10.49 2.25 -2.64
C THR A 93 9.54 1.67 -1.60
N HIS A 94 10.10 1.20 -0.50
CA HIS A 94 9.38 0.67 0.64
C HIS A 94 9.59 1.59 1.84
N ALA A 95 8.53 2.17 2.36
CA ALA A 95 8.54 3.07 3.51
C ALA A 95 7.74 2.49 4.68
N ASP A 96 8.20 2.73 5.89
CA ASP A 96 7.48 2.44 7.13
C ASP A 96 7.39 3.72 7.96
N LEU A 97 6.18 4.24 8.12
CA LEU A 97 5.94 5.52 8.80
C LEU A 97 5.59 5.37 10.29
N TYR A 98 5.72 4.16 10.85
CA TYR A 98 5.35 3.90 12.25
C TYR A 98 6.00 4.87 13.25
N ARG A 99 7.27 5.27 13.00
CA ARG A 99 8.05 6.16 13.85
C ARG A 99 7.98 7.64 13.48
N ILE A 100 7.18 7.99 12.49
CA ILE A 100 6.96 9.39 12.13
C ILE A 100 6.02 10.01 13.16
N ASP A 101 6.54 10.96 13.92
CA ASP A 101 5.78 11.70 14.92
C ASP A 101 5.32 13.06 14.38
N HIS A 102 6.06 13.63 13.43
CA HIS A 102 5.77 14.94 12.85
C HIS A 102 5.68 14.86 11.32
N PRO A 103 4.56 15.32 10.72
CA PRO A 103 4.39 15.30 9.26
C PRO A 103 5.49 16.03 8.48
N GLU A 104 6.13 17.04 9.06
CA GLU A 104 7.25 17.75 8.46
C GLU A 104 8.47 16.86 8.16
N ASP A 105 8.66 15.78 8.92
CA ASP A 105 9.76 14.84 8.73
C ASP A 105 9.60 14.03 7.43
N LEU A 106 8.38 13.95 6.90
CA LEU A 106 8.07 13.22 5.67
C LEU A 106 8.70 13.86 4.43
N ALA A 107 8.81 15.19 4.40
CA ALA A 107 9.34 15.91 3.24
C ALA A 107 10.77 15.44 2.90
N GLU A 108 11.56 15.08 3.90
CA GLU A 108 12.94 14.61 3.72
C GLU A 108 13.02 13.18 3.16
N LEU A 109 11.95 12.41 3.23
CA LEU A 109 11.93 11.02 2.77
C LEU A 109 11.83 10.89 1.24
N GLY A 110 11.38 11.94 0.53
CA GLY A 110 11.26 11.95 -0.93
C GLY A 110 10.24 10.95 -1.48
N LEU A 111 9.16 10.69 -0.74
CA LEU A 111 8.16 9.67 -1.12
C LEU A 111 7.36 10.05 -2.35
N GLU A 112 7.07 11.34 -2.55
CA GLU A 112 6.36 11.83 -3.74
C GLU A 112 7.16 11.53 -5.01
N GLU A 113 8.44 11.94 -5.05
CA GLU A 113 9.33 11.64 -6.17
C GLU A 113 9.50 10.13 -6.38
N ALA A 114 9.63 9.36 -5.30
CA ALA A 114 9.73 7.90 -5.37
C ALA A 114 8.48 7.26 -5.98
N GLY A 115 7.29 7.77 -5.67
CA GLY A 115 6.02 7.33 -6.24
C GLY A 115 5.92 7.64 -7.73
N ASP A 116 6.41 8.79 -8.17
CA ASP A 116 6.41 9.18 -9.60
C ASP A 116 7.38 8.34 -10.43
N LEU A 117 8.53 8.00 -9.87
CA LEU A 117 9.60 7.27 -10.57
C LEU A 117 9.44 5.77 -10.59
N GLY A 118 8.68 5.19 -9.67
CA GLY A 118 8.59 3.76 -9.52
C GLY A 118 7.31 3.30 -8.83
N VAL A 119 7.40 2.20 -8.11
CA VAL A 119 6.35 1.70 -7.22
C VAL A 119 6.68 2.10 -5.80
N LEU A 120 5.72 2.71 -5.11
CA LEU A 120 5.84 3.08 -3.70
C LEU A 120 4.93 2.20 -2.85
N ILE A 121 5.50 1.52 -1.85
CA ILE A 121 4.78 0.73 -0.86
C ILE A 121 4.99 1.37 0.50
N VAL A 122 3.91 1.76 1.18
CA VAL A 122 3.94 2.48 2.45
C VAL A 122 3.21 1.71 3.53
N GLU A 123 3.91 1.37 4.61
CA GLU A 123 3.31 0.85 5.85
C GLU A 123 2.96 2.01 6.79
N TRP A 124 1.89 1.88 7.57
CA TRP A 124 1.39 2.89 8.49
C TRP A 124 1.08 4.24 7.80
N PRO A 125 0.33 4.22 6.68
CA PRO A 125 0.15 5.41 5.84
C PRO A 125 -0.52 6.58 6.56
N PHE A 126 -1.37 6.33 7.54
CA PHE A 126 -2.07 7.38 8.28
C PHE A 126 -1.19 8.20 9.21
N ARG A 127 0.05 7.74 9.47
CA ARG A 127 1.07 8.56 10.16
C ARG A 127 1.52 9.75 9.31
N ALA A 128 1.32 9.70 8.01
CA ALA A 128 1.66 10.81 7.10
C ALA A 128 0.74 12.03 7.26
N GLY A 129 -0.43 11.86 7.89
CA GLY A 129 -1.45 12.91 7.91
C GLY A 129 -2.25 12.99 6.61
N GLU A 130 -3.25 13.87 6.60
CA GLU A 130 -4.12 14.04 5.43
C GLU A 130 -3.40 14.73 4.28
N GLY A 131 -3.67 14.29 3.06
CA GLY A 131 -3.23 14.93 1.82
C GLY A 131 -1.76 14.74 1.44
N TYR A 132 -0.97 14.00 2.23
CA TYR A 132 0.43 13.74 1.91
C TYR A 132 0.61 12.62 0.87
N LEU A 133 -0.21 11.57 0.98
CA LEU A 133 -0.19 10.45 0.04
C LEU A 133 -1.26 10.64 -1.04
N PRO A 134 -1.02 10.17 -2.29
CA PRO A 134 -1.93 10.43 -3.40
C PRO A 134 -3.30 9.78 -3.16
N PRO A 135 -4.41 10.46 -3.43
CA PRO A 135 -5.75 9.90 -3.26
C PRO A 135 -6.03 8.73 -4.19
N SER A 136 -5.33 8.65 -5.32
CA SER A 136 -5.41 7.52 -6.27
C SER A 136 -4.73 6.24 -5.80
N ALA A 137 -4.04 6.27 -4.66
CA ALA A 137 -3.37 5.10 -4.10
C ALA A 137 -4.33 3.94 -3.83
N LEU A 138 -3.81 2.72 -3.89
CA LEU A 138 -4.51 1.53 -3.42
C LEU A 138 -4.29 1.38 -1.92
N LEU A 139 -5.34 1.53 -1.13
CA LEU A 139 -5.32 1.20 0.29
C LEU A 139 -5.65 -0.28 0.49
N VAL A 140 -4.77 -1.01 1.17
CA VAL A 140 -4.97 -2.39 1.60
C VAL A 140 -4.96 -2.42 3.12
N ARG A 141 -6.13 -2.52 3.72
CA ARG A 141 -6.27 -2.72 5.16
C ARG A 141 -6.24 -4.20 5.48
N ILE A 142 -5.42 -4.57 6.45
CA ILE A 142 -5.19 -5.95 6.86
C ILE A 142 -5.83 -6.15 8.22
N ASP A 143 -6.83 -7.02 8.29
CA ASP A 143 -7.48 -7.43 9.53
C ASP A 143 -6.96 -8.81 9.96
N ASP A 144 -6.49 -8.92 11.18
CA ASP A 144 -6.13 -10.19 11.80
C ASP A 144 -7.42 -10.88 12.31
N GLU A 145 -7.79 -11.99 11.70
CA GLU A 145 -8.97 -12.77 12.08
C GLU A 145 -8.62 -13.97 13.00
N GLY A 146 -7.41 -13.98 13.53
CA GLY A 146 -6.89 -14.99 14.46
C GLY A 146 -6.12 -16.12 13.77
N GLY A 147 -5.05 -16.58 14.41
CA GLY A 147 -4.14 -17.58 13.84
C GLY A 147 -3.51 -17.08 12.54
N GLU A 148 -3.57 -17.89 11.49
CA GLU A 148 -3.06 -17.51 10.18
C GLU A 148 -4.08 -16.75 9.30
N ARG A 149 -5.34 -16.66 9.77
CA ARG A 149 -6.41 -16.04 8.98
C ARG A 149 -6.24 -14.53 8.88
N ARG A 150 -6.41 -14.01 7.67
CA ARG A 150 -6.38 -12.57 7.38
C ARG A 150 -7.52 -12.18 6.45
N ALA A 151 -8.06 -10.99 6.64
CA ALA A 151 -8.90 -10.35 5.65
C ALA A 151 -8.16 -9.13 5.11
N LEU A 152 -8.15 -8.98 3.80
CA LEU A 152 -7.63 -7.80 3.12
C LEU A 152 -8.80 -7.01 2.55
N HIS A 153 -8.89 -5.75 2.92
CA HIS A 153 -9.87 -4.82 2.40
C HIS A 153 -9.16 -3.83 1.48
N LEU A 154 -9.42 -3.93 0.18
CA LEU A 154 -8.82 -3.12 -0.86
C LEU A 154 -9.79 -2.01 -1.24
N THR A 155 -9.34 -0.76 -1.14
CA THR A 155 -10.13 0.41 -1.52
C THR A 155 -9.30 1.40 -2.33
N SER A 156 -9.93 2.02 -3.34
CA SER A 156 -9.38 3.15 -4.08
C SER A 156 -10.49 3.91 -4.80
N PRO A 157 -10.41 5.22 -4.94
CA PRO A 157 -11.29 6.01 -5.81
C PRO A 157 -10.92 5.90 -7.29
N ASP A 158 -9.74 5.35 -7.63
CA ASP A 158 -9.26 5.22 -9.00
C ASP A 158 -9.82 3.96 -9.67
N GLU A 159 -10.58 4.14 -10.78
CA GLU A 159 -11.12 3.05 -11.58
C GLU A 159 -10.04 2.13 -12.18
N GLY A 160 -8.85 2.63 -12.42
CA GLY A 160 -7.73 1.86 -12.95
C GLY A 160 -7.42 0.62 -12.11
N TRP A 161 -7.51 0.74 -10.78
CA TRP A 161 -7.33 -0.39 -9.87
C TRP A 161 -8.39 -1.47 -10.05
N ARG A 162 -9.66 -1.08 -10.16
CA ARG A 162 -10.75 -2.04 -10.36
C ARG A 162 -10.55 -2.88 -11.62
N HIS A 163 -10.16 -2.25 -12.73
CA HIS A 163 -9.94 -2.94 -14.00
C HIS A 163 -8.72 -3.87 -13.94
N ARG A 164 -7.61 -3.39 -13.39
CA ARG A 164 -6.37 -4.17 -13.31
C ARG A 164 -6.50 -5.37 -12.40
N LEU A 165 -7.16 -5.21 -11.26
CA LEU A 165 -7.29 -6.26 -10.25
C LEU A 165 -8.50 -7.19 -10.48
N ALA A 166 -9.29 -6.99 -11.54
CA ALA A 166 -10.50 -7.77 -11.78
C ALA A 166 -10.22 -9.28 -11.82
N LYS A 167 -9.17 -9.72 -12.50
CA LYS A 167 -8.81 -11.15 -12.59
C LYS A 167 -8.32 -11.73 -11.25
N LEU A 168 -7.67 -10.92 -10.44
CA LEU A 168 -7.16 -11.34 -9.12
C LEU A 168 -8.29 -11.43 -8.10
N LEU A 169 -9.26 -10.51 -8.17
CA LEU A 169 -10.36 -10.40 -7.22
C LEU A 169 -11.55 -11.31 -7.56
N ASP A 170 -11.76 -11.59 -8.83
CA ASP A 170 -12.84 -12.43 -9.35
C ASP A 170 -12.24 -13.48 -10.31
N PRO A 171 -11.48 -14.46 -9.79
CA PRO A 171 -10.98 -15.56 -10.60
C PRO A 171 -12.16 -16.37 -11.15
N ALA A 172 -12.14 -16.64 -12.46
CA ALA A 172 -13.20 -17.39 -13.15
C ALA A 172 -13.28 -18.83 -12.67
#